data_fd1c1fd035bf08f93bde5657d086e25a
#
_entry.id   fd1c1fd035bf08f93bde5657d086e25a
#
_cell.length_a   1.000
_cell.length_b   1.000
_cell.length_c   1.000
_cell.angle_alpha   90.00
_cell.angle_beta   90.00
_cell.angle_gamma   90.00
#
_symmetry.space_group_name_H-M   'P 1'
#
loop_
_entity.id
_entity.type
_entity.pdbx_description
1 polymer ?
#
loop_
_entity_poly.entity_id
_entity_poly.type
_entity_poly.pdbx_seq_one_letter_code
_entity_poly.pdbx_strand_id
1 'polypeptide(L)'
;NKGKARVIWSDMKGGKSVGIIRQLPELGLTEVAKPMGVVGAITPTTNPIVTPMCNAMFALKGRNAIIVGPHPRSKKCSTRACELMQEAIVKLGAPADLLQCVAEPTIEISGEIMKQCDVCISTGGAGMVKAAYASGKPAYGVGGGNVQCIIDDDVDLEKVVPMIVAGRKFDNGIICSGEQTAITPAAMYDDMVKTFQKNGAYYVEKPEEIDAVRNVIFPGGKMNKDAVGQSAQHIAKMAGLTVPADTVVLLVKVEKAGAGEPFSKEKMCPCIAAYRYNTWEEAVAIANANLNVEGKGHSVCIHSYNDAHIDYAAETLPVSRFLINQICSTNNGGSFFNSLSATTTLGCGSWGNNSISENLSWRHLFNV
;
A
#
# COMPACT_ATOMS: atom_id res chain seq x y z
N ASN A 1 -3.28 9.94 -10.21
CA ASN A 1 -2.26 9.37 -11.14
C ASN A 1 -1.23 10.44 -11.55
N LYS A 2 -1.62 11.64 -12.06
CA LYS A 2 -0.67 12.70 -12.46
C LYS A 2 0.27 13.14 -11.33
N GLY A 3 -0.25 13.31 -10.10
CA GLY A 3 0.56 13.67 -8.93
C GLY A 3 1.63 12.62 -8.66
N LYS A 4 1.26 11.34 -8.62
CA LYS A 4 2.20 10.25 -8.39
C LYS A 4 3.26 10.13 -9.47
N ALA A 5 2.88 10.29 -10.75
CA ALA A 5 3.84 10.31 -11.87
C ALA A 5 4.91 11.41 -11.68
N ARG A 6 4.49 12.61 -11.24
CA ARG A 6 5.42 13.73 -10.98
C ARG A 6 6.38 13.43 -9.83
N VAL A 7 5.90 12.83 -8.75
CA VAL A 7 6.74 12.45 -7.60
C VAL A 7 7.78 11.41 -8.05
N ILE A 8 7.36 10.34 -8.75
CA ILE A 8 8.25 9.31 -9.28
C ILE A 8 9.29 9.93 -10.23
N TRP A 9 8.86 10.76 -11.17
CA TRP A 9 9.77 11.45 -12.09
C TRP A 9 10.79 12.32 -11.35
N SER A 10 10.32 13.09 -10.35
CA SER A 10 11.20 13.97 -9.56
C SER A 10 12.26 13.18 -8.79
N ASP A 11 11.91 12.02 -8.24
CA ASP A 11 12.84 11.15 -7.52
C ASP A 11 13.91 10.55 -8.44
N MET A 12 13.53 10.17 -9.68
CA MET A 12 14.42 9.43 -10.57
C MET A 12 15.22 10.27 -11.56
N LYS A 13 14.77 11.48 -11.91
CA LYS A 13 15.31 12.26 -13.04
C LYS A 13 16.80 12.57 -12.96
N GLY A 14 17.31 12.85 -11.76
CA GLY A 14 18.73 13.22 -11.52
C GLY A 14 19.66 12.03 -11.26
N GLY A 15 19.12 10.81 -11.09
CA GLY A 15 19.92 9.64 -10.73
C GLY A 15 20.65 9.02 -11.92
N LYS A 16 21.89 8.58 -11.71
CA LYS A 16 22.65 7.81 -12.68
C LYS A 16 22.27 6.33 -12.58
N SER A 17 21.94 5.69 -13.69
CA SER A 17 21.51 4.29 -13.78
C SER A 17 22.22 3.52 -14.90
N VAL A 18 23.20 4.13 -15.56
CA VAL A 18 23.89 3.57 -16.71
C VAL A 18 25.36 3.98 -16.69
N GLY A 19 26.26 3.03 -17.01
CA GLY A 19 27.69 3.26 -17.03
C GLY A 19 28.24 3.55 -15.63
N ILE A 20 29.28 4.35 -15.54
CA ILE A 20 29.87 4.70 -14.25
C ILE A 20 28.91 5.57 -13.44
N ILE A 21 28.40 5.04 -12.34
CA ILE A 21 27.44 5.72 -11.46
C ILE A 21 28.10 6.36 -10.26
N ARG A 22 29.22 5.80 -9.78
CA ARG A 22 29.98 6.32 -8.64
C ARG A 22 31.47 5.94 -8.78
N GLN A 23 32.34 6.83 -8.35
CA GLN A 23 33.75 6.56 -8.19
C GLN A 23 34.15 6.93 -6.76
N LEU A 24 34.90 6.06 -6.10
CA LEU A 24 35.42 6.18 -4.74
C LEU A 24 36.93 5.95 -4.80
N PRO A 25 37.70 6.96 -5.23
CA PRO A 25 39.17 6.81 -5.44
C PRO A 25 39.90 6.36 -4.18
N GLU A 26 39.46 6.83 -3.01
CA GLU A 26 39.99 6.48 -1.71
C GLU A 26 39.88 4.99 -1.36
N LEU A 27 38.91 4.30 -1.96
CA LEU A 27 38.70 2.86 -1.80
C LEU A 27 39.12 2.06 -3.04
N GLY A 28 39.65 2.72 -4.09
CA GLY A 28 39.98 2.09 -5.36
C GLY A 28 38.75 1.49 -6.08
N LEU A 29 37.53 1.98 -5.82
CA LEU A 29 36.28 1.43 -6.34
C LEU A 29 35.67 2.31 -7.42
N THR A 30 35.16 1.64 -8.46
CA THR A 30 34.29 2.24 -9.50
C THR A 30 33.05 1.39 -9.66
N GLU A 31 31.88 1.96 -9.40
CA GLU A 31 30.59 1.31 -9.58
C GLU A 31 30.05 1.55 -10.99
N VAL A 32 29.70 0.49 -11.69
CA VAL A 32 29.20 0.53 -13.07
C VAL A 32 27.82 -0.12 -13.15
N ALA A 33 26.81 0.66 -13.48
CA ALA A 33 25.43 0.16 -13.66
C ALA A 33 25.25 -0.49 -15.03
N LYS A 34 24.67 -1.68 -15.05
CA LYS A 34 24.30 -2.45 -16.25
C LYS A 34 22.85 -2.91 -16.19
N PRO A 35 22.14 -3.03 -17.32
CA PRO A 35 20.77 -3.51 -17.32
C PRO A 35 20.67 -4.95 -16.79
N MET A 36 19.50 -5.31 -16.27
CA MET A 36 19.16 -6.68 -15.90
C MET A 36 18.66 -7.49 -17.09
N GLY A 37 17.96 -6.85 -18.04
CA GLY A 37 17.36 -7.50 -19.18
C GLY A 37 15.86 -7.24 -19.28
N VAL A 38 15.03 -8.28 -19.16
CA VAL A 38 13.57 -8.21 -19.22
C VAL A 38 12.97 -8.27 -17.82
N VAL A 39 12.21 -7.23 -17.47
CA VAL A 39 11.45 -7.17 -16.22
C VAL A 39 10.07 -7.75 -16.43
N GLY A 40 9.70 -8.79 -15.67
CA GLY A 40 8.33 -9.31 -15.59
C GLY A 40 7.57 -8.61 -14.47
N ALA A 41 6.54 -7.82 -14.77
CA ALA A 41 5.80 -7.04 -13.78
C ALA A 41 4.36 -7.54 -13.63
N ILE A 42 4.07 -8.27 -12.56
CA ILE A 42 2.70 -8.67 -12.21
C ILE A 42 2.06 -7.57 -11.37
N THR A 43 0.99 -6.97 -11.86
CA THR A 43 0.42 -5.76 -11.29
C THR A 43 -0.97 -5.98 -10.68
N PRO A 44 -1.30 -5.26 -9.57
CA PRO A 44 -2.51 -5.49 -8.81
C PRO A 44 -3.74 -4.79 -9.41
N THR A 45 -4.92 -5.13 -8.90
CA THR A 45 -6.15 -4.40 -9.18
C THR A 45 -6.28 -3.09 -8.39
N THR A 46 -5.53 -2.94 -7.29
CA THR A 46 -5.62 -1.78 -6.39
C THR A 46 -5.04 -0.49 -6.96
N ASN A 47 -4.04 -0.61 -7.87
CA ASN A 47 -3.39 0.52 -8.55
C ASN A 47 -3.13 0.18 -10.02
N PRO A 48 -4.18 -0.03 -10.84
CA PRO A 48 -4.06 -0.68 -12.14
C PRO A 48 -3.43 0.19 -13.24
N ILE A 49 -3.30 1.49 -13.02
CA ILE A 49 -2.69 2.45 -13.94
C ILE A 49 -1.32 2.86 -13.42
N VAL A 50 -1.24 3.23 -12.14
CA VAL A 50 -0.02 3.82 -11.57
C VAL A 50 1.07 2.77 -11.37
N THR A 51 0.74 1.52 -11.02
CA THR A 51 1.75 0.46 -10.83
C THR A 51 2.43 0.06 -12.15
N PRO A 52 1.72 -0.24 -13.25
CA PRO A 52 2.36 -0.44 -14.55
C PRO A 52 3.24 0.74 -14.97
N MET A 53 2.75 1.97 -14.78
CA MET A 53 3.51 3.17 -15.13
C MET A 53 4.79 3.30 -14.29
N CYS A 54 4.72 3.11 -12.98
CA CYS A 54 5.86 3.18 -12.07
C CYS A 54 6.93 2.14 -12.45
N ASN A 55 6.49 0.89 -12.62
CA ASN A 55 7.39 -0.20 -12.99
C ASN A 55 8.03 0.01 -14.36
N ALA A 56 7.27 0.53 -15.36
CA ALA A 56 7.79 0.86 -16.67
C ALA A 56 8.84 1.99 -16.58
N MET A 57 8.57 3.05 -15.84
CA MET A 57 9.53 4.15 -15.64
C MET A 57 10.84 3.64 -15.02
N PHE A 58 10.77 2.76 -14.02
CA PHE A 58 11.95 2.19 -13.36
C PHE A 58 12.71 1.23 -14.28
N ALA A 59 12.00 0.35 -14.99
CA ALA A 59 12.62 -0.59 -15.92
C ALA A 59 13.37 0.16 -17.05
N LEU A 60 12.72 1.10 -17.70
CA LEU A 60 13.31 1.92 -18.76
C LEU A 60 14.47 2.78 -18.25
N LYS A 61 14.40 3.31 -17.02
CA LYS A 61 15.50 4.03 -16.37
C LYS A 61 16.75 3.14 -16.22
N GLY A 62 16.56 1.86 -15.91
CA GLY A 62 17.61 0.84 -15.84
C GLY A 62 18.01 0.26 -17.21
N ARG A 63 17.45 0.76 -18.33
CA ARG A 63 17.65 0.25 -19.70
C ARG A 63 17.17 -1.20 -19.88
N ASN A 64 16.12 -1.59 -19.17
CA ASN A 64 15.47 -2.89 -19.30
C ASN A 64 14.23 -2.79 -20.21
N ALA A 65 13.86 -3.90 -20.85
CA ALA A 65 12.52 -4.09 -21.35
C ALA A 65 11.58 -4.53 -20.22
N ILE A 66 10.26 -4.35 -20.42
CA ILE A 66 9.27 -4.75 -19.43
C ILE A 66 8.04 -5.40 -20.08
N ILE A 67 7.59 -6.50 -19.47
CA ILE A 67 6.33 -7.18 -19.79
C ILE A 67 5.41 -7.05 -18.60
N VAL A 68 4.25 -6.42 -18.77
CA VAL A 68 3.23 -6.24 -17.73
C VAL A 68 2.18 -7.33 -17.82
N GLY A 69 2.02 -8.11 -16.74
CA GLY A 69 0.92 -9.04 -16.51
C GLY A 69 -0.11 -8.39 -15.57
N PRO A 70 -1.19 -7.78 -16.09
CA PRO A 70 -2.16 -7.10 -15.25
C PRO A 70 -3.09 -8.08 -14.53
N HIS A 71 -3.70 -7.63 -13.43
CA HIS A 71 -4.76 -8.39 -12.79
C HIS A 71 -5.98 -8.52 -13.71
N PRO A 72 -6.64 -9.70 -13.85
CA PRO A 72 -7.76 -9.90 -14.77
C PRO A 72 -8.92 -8.91 -14.62
N ARG A 73 -9.24 -8.48 -13.38
CA ARG A 73 -10.31 -7.51 -13.11
C ARG A 73 -9.99 -6.09 -13.59
N SER A 74 -8.73 -5.77 -13.84
CA SER A 74 -8.26 -4.43 -14.26
C SER A 74 -7.56 -4.44 -15.61
N LYS A 75 -7.58 -5.56 -16.34
CA LYS A 75 -6.85 -5.73 -17.59
C LYS A 75 -7.08 -4.60 -18.59
N LYS A 76 -8.33 -4.16 -18.80
CA LYS A 76 -8.67 -3.12 -19.78
C LYS A 76 -7.96 -1.79 -19.50
N CYS A 77 -7.99 -1.31 -18.24
CA CYS A 77 -7.35 -0.02 -17.91
C CYS A 77 -5.83 -0.13 -17.87
N SER A 78 -5.29 -1.26 -17.40
CA SER A 78 -3.84 -1.49 -17.38
C SER A 78 -3.27 -1.60 -18.81
N THR A 79 -3.93 -2.35 -19.71
CA THR A 79 -3.56 -2.46 -21.12
C THR A 79 -3.57 -1.08 -21.78
N ARG A 80 -4.67 -0.31 -21.61
CA ARG A 80 -4.75 1.04 -22.20
C ARG A 80 -3.67 1.98 -21.66
N ALA A 81 -3.33 1.89 -20.38
CA ALA A 81 -2.23 2.67 -19.81
C ALA A 81 -0.88 2.30 -20.45
N CYS A 82 -0.61 1.00 -20.64
CA CYS A 82 0.61 0.52 -21.28
C CYS A 82 0.68 0.94 -22.75
N GLU A 83 -0.41 0.85 -23.51
CA GLU A 83 -0.49 1.33 -24.90
C GLU A 83 -0.11 2.82 -25.01
N LEU A 84 -0.69 3.66 -24.13
CA LEU A 84 -0.37 5.11 -24.13
C LEU A 84 1.10 5.39 -23.81
N MET A 85 1.70 4.61 -22.94
CA MET A 85 3.13 4.71 -22.64
C MET A 85 3.98 4.22 -23.81
N GLN A 86 3.61 3.10 -24.43
CA GLN A 86 4.28 2.57 -25.63
C GLN A 86 4.22 3.58 -26.79
N GLU A 87 3.04 4.15 -27.08
CA GLU A 87 2.88 5.19 -28.08
C GLU A 87 3.81 6.39 -27.82
N ALA A 88 3.96 6.78 -26.53
CA ALA A 88 4.82 7.91 -26.15
C ALA A 88 6.32 7.61 -26.38
N ILE A 89 6.80 6.42 -25.98
CA ILE A 89 8.22 6.06 -26.16
C ILE A 89 8.58 5.84 -27.64
N VAL A 90 7.66 5.27 -28.43
CA VAL A 90 7.84 5.07 -29.88
C VAL A 90 7.96 6.41 -30.61
N LYS A 91 7.14 7.40 -30.24
CA LYS A 91 7.26 8.78 -30.80
C LYS A 91 8.63 9.41 -30.54
N LEU A 92 9.35 8.96 -29.51
CA LEU A 92 10.71 9.39 -29.17
C LEU A 92 11.79 8.52 -29.82
N GLY A 93 11.42 7.57 -30.67
CA GLY A 93 12.34 6.68 -31.40
C GLY A 93 12.72 5.41 -30.66
N ALA A 94 12.05 5.08 -29.57
CA ALA A 94 12.30 3.83 -28.88
C ALA A 94 11.63 2.64 -29.59
N PRO A 95 12.20 1.41 -29.52
CA PRO A 95 11.53 0.20 -29.99
C PRO A 95 10.18 -0.04 -29.29
N ALA A 96 9.17 -0.49 -30.04
CA ALA A 96 7.83 -0.72 -29.50
C ALA A 96 7.78 -1.88 -28.48
N ASP A 97 8.68 -2.84 -28.59
CA ASP A 97 8.76 -4.02 -27.73
C ASP A 97 9.44 -3.79 -26.39
N LEU A 98 9.96 -2.58 -26.15
CA LEU A 98 10.50 -2.22 -24.82
C LEU A 98 9.45 -2.24 -23.70
N LEU A 99 8.18 -2.01 -24.03
CA LEU A 99 7.07 -2.05 -23.08
C LEU A 99 5.91 -2.82 -23.70
N GLN A 100 5.61 -3.97 -23.09
CA GLN A 100 4.53 -4.83 -23.54
C GLN A 100 3.55 -5.10 -22.39
N CYS A 101 2.29 -5.39 -22.72
CA CYS A 101 1.25 -5.73 -21.76
C CYS A 101 0.43 -6.91 -22.28
N VAL A 102 0.18 -7.87 -21.41
CA VAL A 102 -0.70 -9.01 -21.70
C VAL A 102 -2.15 -8.53 -21.68
N ALA A 103 -2.82 -8.58 -22.83
CA ALA A 103 -4.22 -8.15 -22.94
C ALA A 103 -5.20 -9.10 -22.24
N GLU A 104 -4.94 -10.41 -22.32
CA GLU A 104 -5.75 -11.46 -21.70
C GLU A 104 -4.94 -12.25 -20.65
N PRO A 105 -4.77 -11.70 -19.42
CA PRO A 105 -3.97 -12.32 -18.38
C PRO A 105 -4.69 -13.53 -17.78
N THR A 106 -3.92 -14.62 -17.59
CA THR A 106 -4.31 -15.81 -16.82
C THR A 106 -3.26 -16.11 -15.77
N ILE A 107 -3.55 -17.06 -14.87
CA ILE A 107 -2.58 -17.53 -13.88
C ILE A 107 -1.39 -18.20 -14.57
N GLU A 108 -1.65 -18.98 -15.61
CA GLU A 108 -0.63 -19.68 -16.41
C GLU A 108 0.29 -18.68 -17.10
N ILE A 109 -0.26 -17.68 -17.79
CA ILE A 109 0.53 -16.62 -18.47
C ILE A 109 1.36 -15.84 -17.44
N SER A 110 0.77 -15.51 -16.28
CA SER A 110 1.50 -14.83 -15.19
C SER A 110 2.67 -15.69 -14.70
N GLY A 111 2.47 -17.01 -14.59
CA GLY A 111 3.52 -17.98 -14.25
C GLY A 111 4.63 -18.04 -15.31
N GLU A 112 4.28 -17.99 -16.59
CA GLU A 112 5.27 -17.97 -17.68
C GLU A 112 6.08 -16.68 -17.70
N ILE A 113 5.45 -15.51 -17.48
CA ILE A 113 6.18 -14.24 -17.34
C ILE A 113 7.22 -14.35 -16.21
N MET A 114 6.81 -14.86 -15.04
CA MET A 114 7.69 -14.99 -13.89
C MET A 114 8.88 -15.95 -14.15
N LYS A 115 8.69 -17.00 -14.94
CA LYS A 115 9.75 -17.98 -15.25
C LYS A 115 10.70 -17.50 -16.33
N GLN A 116 10.22 -16.72 -17.31
CA GLN A 116 11.00 -16.35 -18.50
C GLN A 116 11.69 -15.00 -18.37
N CYS A 117 11.23 -14.10 -17.50
CA CYS A 117 11.89 -12.81 -17.26
C CYS A 117 13.25 -12.96 -16.57
N ASP A 118 14.08 -11.92 -16.60
CA ASP A 118 15.36 -11.87 -15.90
C ASP A 118 15.20 -11.44 -14.43
N VAL A 119 14.20 -10.59 -14.15
CA VAL A 119 13.79 -10.17 -12.80
C VAL A 119 12.27 -9.99 -12.74
N CYS A 120 11.66 -10.42 -11.66
CA CYS A 120 10.23 -10.33 -11.44
C CYS A 120 9.88 -9.23 -10.43
N ILE A 121 8.90 -8.38 -10.74
CA ILE A 121 8.22 -7.52 -9.77
C ILE A 121 6.80 -8.04 -9.62
N SER A 122 6.39 -8.42 -8.41
CA SER A 122 5.04 -8.92 -8.16
C SER A 122 4.38 -8.14 -7.03
N THR A 123 3.34 -7.39 -7.38
CA THR A 123 2.52 -6.65 -6.41
C THR A 123 1.14 -7.28 -6.37
N GLY A 124 0.76 -7.88 -5.25
CA GLY A 124 -0.52 -8.58 -5.16
C GLY A 124 -0.72 -9.38 -3.90
N GLY A 125 -1.71 -10.27 -3.88
CA GLY A 125 -1.96 -11.15 -2.74
C GLY A 125 -0.84 -12.16 -2.47
N ALA A 126 -0.78 -12.67 -1.25
CA ALA A 126 0.28 -13.58 -0.77
C ALA A 126 0.56 -14.77 -1.70
N GLY A 127 -0.47 -15.33 -2.35
CA GLY A 127 -0.30 -16.43 -3.29
C GLY A 127 0.52 -16.04 -4.53
N MET A 128 0.30 -14.84 -5.07
CA MET A 128 1.04 -14.33 -6.22
C MET A 128 2.49 -13.99 -5.86
N VAL A 129 2.71 -13.40 -4.69
CA VAL A 129 4.05 -13.12 -4.15
C VAL A 129 4.83 -14.42 -3.95
N LYS A 130 4.18 -15.45 -3.37
CA LYS A 130 4.80 -16.79 -3.22
C LYS A 130 5.16 -17.40 -4.58
N ALA A 131 4.31 -17.27 -5.58
CA ALA A 131 4.59 -17.76 -6.94
C ALA A 131 5.79 -17.05 -7.57
N ALA A 132 5.93 -15.74 -7.38
CA ALA A 132 7.08 -14.97 -7.86
C ALA A 132 8.40 -15.48 -7.25
N TYR A 133 8.45 -15.68 -5.94
CA TYR A 133 9.64 -16.23 -5.28
C TYR A 133 9.92 -17.70 -5.66
N ALA A 134 8.89 -18.47 -5.96
CA ALA A 134 9.03 -19.85 -6.40
C ALA A 134 9.39 -20.01 -7.90
N SER A 135 9.44 -18.92 -8.66
CA SER A 135 9.73 -18.95 -10.11
C SER A 135 11.17 -19.31 -10.44
N GLY A 136 12.08 -19.24 -9.46
CA GLY A 136 13.52 -19.46 -9.66
C GLY A 136 14.25 -18.23 -10.23
N LYS A 137 13.58 -17.09 -10.34
CA LYS A 137 14.17 -15.81 -10.78
C LYS A 137 14.32 -14.85 -9.61
N PRO A 138 15.27 -13.90 -9.67
CA PRO A 138 15.27 -12.77 -8.76
C PRO A 138 13.92 -12.09 -8.75
N ALA A 139 13.34 -11.87 -7.56
CA ALA A 139 11.99 -11.33 -7.46
C ALA A 139 11.87 -10.28 -6.35
N TYR A 140 11.08 -9.24 -6.63
CA TYR A 140 10.62 -8.23 -5.69
C TYR A 140 9.11 -8.40 -5.54
N GLY A 141 8.73 -9.23 -4.56
CA GLY A 141 7.32 -9.46 -4.24
C GLY A 141 6.88 -8.61 -3.07
N VAL A 142 5.71 -7.99 -3.17
CA VAL A 142 5.10 -7.23 -2.07
C VAL A 142 3.65 -7.64 -1.88
N GLY A 143 3.26 -7.80 -0.61
CA GLY A 143 1.93 -8.24 -0.20
C GLY A 143 0.98 -7.12 0.16
N GLY A 144 -0.13 -7.49 0.80
CA GLY A 144 -1.14 -6.57 1.33
C GLY A 144 -0.64 -5.76 2.52
N GLY A 145 -1.32 -4.65 2.78
CA GLY A 145 -1.09 -3.82 3.95
C GLY A 145 -2.13 -4.04 5.04
N ASN A 146 -1.90 -3.47 6.19
CA ASN A 146 -2.89 -3.33 7.26
C ASN A 146 -2.45 -2.20 8.18
N VAL A 147 -2.50 -0.98 7.67
CA VAL A 147 -1.92 0.20 8.34
C VAL A 147 -2.62 0.47 9.67
N GLN A 148 -1.90 0.28 10.76
CA GLN A 148 -2.35 0.67 12.07
C GLN A 148 -2.15 2.18 12.23
N CYS A 149 -3.19 2.91 12.60
CA CYS A 149 -3.12 4.34 12.87
C CYS A 149 -3.28 4.57 14.36
N ILE A 150 -2.24 5.09 15.00
CA ILE A 150 -2.21 5.38 16.43
C ILE A 150 -2.28 6.90 16.62
N ILE A 151 -3.18 7.33 17.49
CA ILE A 151 -3.41 8.73 17.86
C ILE A 151 -2.94 8.90 19.30
N ASP A 152 -2.01 9.81 19.54
CA ASP A 152 -1.50 10.12 20.88
C ASP A 152 -2.35 11.19 21.58
N ASP A 153 -2.10 11.44 22.86
CA ASP A 153 -2.85 12.40 23.67
C ASP A 153 -2.40 13.86 23.49
N ASP A 154 -1.27 14.08 22.82
CA ASP A 154 -0.66 15.39 22.57
C ASP A 154 -1.11 16.04 21.26
N VAL A 155 -2.07 15.44 20.53
CA VAL A 155 -2.49 15.92 19.22
C VAL A 155 -3.84 16.61 19.23
N ASP A 156 -4.04 17.48 18.23
CA ASP A 156 -5.31 18.15 17.94
C ASP A 156 -6.17 17.26 17.01
N LEU A 157 -7.25 16.67 17.56
CA LEU A 157 -8.16 15.81 16.82
C LEU A 157 -8.81 16.52 15.60
N GLU A 158 -9.05 17.82 15.67
CA GLU A 158 -9.60 18.60 14.56
C GLU A 158 -8.64 18.67 13.35
N LYS A 159 -7.35 18.43 13.56
CA LYS A 159 -6.35 18.34 12.50
C LYS A 159 -6.09 16.91 12.06
N VAL A 160 -6.01 15.98 13.00
CA VAL A 160 -5.62 14.58 12.76
C VAL A 160 -6.74 13.77 12.12
N VAL A 161 -7.97 13.86 12.65
CA VAL A 161 -9.09 13.05 12.15
C VAL A 161 -9.41 13.33 10.68
N PRO A 162 -9.43 14.57 10.17
CA PRO A 162 -9.61 14.84 8.75
C PRO A 162 -8.54 14.16 7.86
N MET A 163 -7.28 14.05 8.33
CA MET A 163 -6.22 13.33 7.60
C MET A 163 -6.51 11.83 7.53
N ILE A 164 -6.94 11.23 8.64
CA ILE A 164 -7.27 9.79 8.70
C ILE A 164 -8.48 9.49 7.80
N VAL A 165 -9.53 10.31 7.85
CA VAL A 165 -10.70 10.17 6.98
C VAL A 165 -10.32 10.35 5.50
N ALA A 166 -9.50 11.36 5.18
CA ALA A 166 -9.02 11.58 3.82
C ALA A 166 -8.20 10.38 3.31
N GLY A 167 -7.36 9.82 4.16
CA GLY A 167 -6.57 8.62 3.86
C GLY A 167 -7.44 7.39 3.64
N ARG A 168 -8.41 7.14 4.51
CA ARG A 168 -9.26 5.95 4.42
C ARG A 168 -10.26 5.99 3.27
N LYS A 169 -10.85 7.15 2.97
CA LYS A 169 -11.80 7.29 1.84
C LYS A 169 -11.12 7.30 0.47
N PHE A 170 -9.78 7.51 0.41
CA PHE A 170 -9.05 7.54 -0.84
C PHE A 170 -9.25 6.24 -1.62
N ASP A 171 -9.67 6.36 -2.89
CA ASP A 171 -10.01 5.25 -3.78
C ASP A 171 -10.94 4.20 -3.10
N ASN A 172 -11.92 4.65 -2.32
CA ASN A 172 -12.80 3.80 -1.54
C ASN A 172 -12.06 2.78 -0.65
N GLY A 173 -10.93 3.16 -0.09
CA GLY A 173 -10.16 2.35 0.84
C GLY A 173 -9.51 1.10 0.25
N ILE A 174 -9.40 0.98 -1.08
CA ILE A 174 -8.79 -0.18 -1.73
C ILE A 174 -7.26 -0.17 -1.65
N ILE A 175 -6.64 1.00 -1.39
CA ILE A 175 -5.19 1.12 -1.35
C ILE A 175 -4.61 0.46 -0.09
N CYS A 176 -3.56 -0.36 -0.27
CA CYS A 176 -2.91 -1.10 0.83
C CYS A 176 -2.27 -0.21 1.90
N SER A 177 -1.94 1.04 1.56
CA SER A 177 -1.38 2.03 2.50
C SER A 177 -2.44 2.89 3.20
N GLY A 178 -3.75 2.60 3.02
CA GLY A 178 -4.83 3.33 3.68
C GLY A 178 -4.96 2.97 5.16
N GLU A 179 -5.24 3.96 6.00
CA GLU A 179 -5.44 3.82 7.44
C GLU A 179 -6.56 2.81 7.75
N GLN A 180 -6.28 1.78 8.54
CA GLN A 180 -7.19 0.67 8.84
C GLN A 180 -7.82 0.78 10.22
N THR A 181 -7.18 1.53 11.13
CA THR A 181 -7.59 1.67 12.52
C THR A 181 -7.54 3.12 12.97
N ALA A 182 -8.21 3.42 14.08
CA ALA A 182 -8.02 4.60 14.90
C ALA A 182 -7.84 4.10 16.36
N ILE A 183 -6.59 3.99 16.79
CA ILE A 183 -6.22 3.53 18.13
C ILE A 183 -6.01 4.79 18.95
N THR A 184 -6.93 5.10 19.89
CA THR A 184 -7.07 6.42 20.51
C THR A 184 -7.07 6.32 22.04
N PRO A 185 -6.48 7.29 22.78
CA PRO A 185 -6.56 7.34 24.23
C PRO A 185 -8.01 7.25 24.70
N ALA A 186 -8.29 6.48 25.73
CA ALA A 186 -9.63 6.31 26.29
C ALA A 186 -10.27 7.65 26.68
N ALA A 187 -9.46 8.60 27.21
CA ALA A 187 -9.91 9.93 27.58
C ALA A 187 -10.36 10.81 26.38
N MET A 188 -9.83 10.55 25.17
CA MET A 188 -10.14 11.30 23.96
C MET A 188 -11.10 10.58 23.02
N TYR A 189 -11.48 9.34 23.34
CA TYR A 189 -12.20 8.48 22.40
C TYR A 189 -13.55 9.03 21.96
N ASP A 190 -14.35 9.55 22.86
CA ASP A 190 -15.68 10.07 22.53
C ASP A 190 -15.59 11.36 21.70
N ASP A 191 -14.59 12.19 21.94
CA ASP A 191 -14.33 13.37 21.13
C ASP A 191 -13.74 13.02 19.75
N MET A 192 -12.93 11.99 19.69
CA MET A 192 -12.48 11.40 18.42
C MET A 192 -13.69 10.92 17.59
N VAL A 193 -14.62 10.16 18.18
CA VAL A 193 -15.84 9.71 17.49
C VAL A 193 -16.64 10.88 16.94
N LYS A 194 -16.91 11.91 17.76
CA LYS A 194 -17.63 13.14 17.33
C LYS A 194 -16.90 13.81 16.16
N THR A 195 -15.57 13.91 16.24
CA THR A 195 -14.77 14.54 15.18
C THR A 195 -14.81 13.71 13.89
N PHE A 196 -14.79 12.38 13.97
CA PHE A 196 -15.01 11.52 12.81
C PHE A 196 -16.39 11.71 12.19
N GLN A 197 -17.45 11.78 13.00
CA GLN A 197 -18.81 12.01 12.53
C GLN A 197 -18.94 13.38 11.83
N LYS A 198 -18.36 14.44 12.39
CA LYS A 198 -18.27 15.77 11.78
C LYS A 198 -17.58 15.74 10.39
N ASN A 199 -16.68 14.78 10.17
CA ASN A 199 -15.95 14.58 8.93
C ASN A 199 -16.56 13.49 8.01
N GLY A 200 -17.83 13.14 8.21
CA GLY A 200 -18.59 12.25 7.35
C GLY A 200 -18.41 10.76 7.66
N ALA A 201 -17.99 10.40 8.86
CA ALA A 201 -18.02 9.02 9.31
C ALA A 201 -19.37 8.66 9.94
N TYR A 202 -19.86 7.46 9.64
CA TYR A 202 -20.95 6.85 10.39
C TYR A 202 -20.37 5.93 11.46
N TYR A 203 -20.70 6.20 12.73
CA TYR A 203 -20.21 5.42 13.85
C TYR A 203 -21.09 4.20 14.10
N VAL A 204 -20.51 3.02 13.96
CA VAL A 204 -21.15 1.71 14.15
C VAL A 204 -20.76 1.20 15.54
N GLU A 205 -21.68 1.30 16.51
CA GLU A 205 -21.43 0.93 17.91
C GLU A 205 -22.36 -0.15 18.47
N LYS A 206 -23.54 -0.35 17.86
CA LYS A 206 -24.48 -1.37 18.31
C LYS A 206 -23.99 -2.76 17.90
N PRO A 207 -24.03 -3.75 18.79
CA PRO A 207 -23.51 -5.09 18.52
C PRO A 207 -24.07 -5.71 17.23
N GLU A 208 -25.38 -5.58 16.98
CA GLU A 208 -26.03 -6.09 15.79
C GLU A 208 -25.57 -5.40 14.50
N GLU A 209 -25.30 -4.10 14.53
CA GLU A 209 -24.75 -3.35 13.40
C GLU A 209 -23.29 -3.72 13.15
N ILE A 210 -22.49 -3.88 14.21
CA ILE A 210 -21.09 -4.34 14.12
C ILE A 210 -21.03 -5.71 13.47
N ASP A 211 -21.87 -6.65 13.90
CA ASP A 211 -21.93 -7.99 13.35
C ASP A 211 -22.41 -8.00 11.89
N ALA A 212 -23.38 -7.17 11.54
CA ALA A 212 -23.84 -7.03 10.15
C ALA A 212 -22.71 -6.50 9.25
N VAL A 213 -22.00 -5.45 9.64
CA VAL A 213 -20.85 -4.90 8.87
C VAL A 213 -19.72 -5.93 8.80
N ARG A 214 -19.43 -6.64 9.91
CA ARG A 214 -18.41 -7.71 9.95
C ARG A 214 -18.72 -8.82 8.95
N ASN A 215 -19.97 -9.27 8.90
CA ASN A 215 -20.41 -10.34 7.99
C ASN A 215 -20.43 -9.90 6.53
N VAL A 216 -20.62 -8.62 6.25
CA VAL A 216 -20.54 -8.07 4.87
C VAL A 216 -19.08 -8.02 4.42
N ILE A 217 -18.17 -7.51 5.25
CA ILE A 217 -16.77 -7.34 4.86
C ILE A 217 -16.02 -8.68 4.93
N PHE A 218 -16.31 -9.50 5.94
CA PHE A 218 -15.59 -10.76 6.22
C PHE A 218 -16.54 -11.96 6.43
N PRO A 219 -17.34 -12.35 5.43
CA PRO A 219 -18.18 -13.55 5.56
C PRO A 219 -17.31 -14.78 5.84
N GLY A 220 -17.60 -15.48 6.93
CA GLY A 220 -16.78 -16.62 7.37
C GLY A 220 -15.31 -16.27 7.67
N GLY A 221 -15.03 -15.01 8.04
CA GLY A 221 -13.70 -14.52 8.36
C GLY A 221 -12.78 -14.27 7.16
N LYS A 222 -13.28 -14.35 5.92
CA LYS A 222 -12.54 -14.09 4.68
C LYS A 222 -13.02 -12.80 4.02
N MET A 223 -12.09 -12.08 3.37
CA MET A 223 -12.44 -10.87 2.62
C MET A 223 -13.51 -11.14 1.55
N ASN A 224 -14.59 -10.37 1.60
CA ASN A 224 -15.63 -10.37 0.57
C ASN A 224 -15.15 -9.59 -0.66
N LYS A 225 -15.02 -10.29 -1.79
CA LYS A 225 -14.59 -9.67 -3.06
C LYS A 225 -15.56 -8.59 -3.57
N ASP A 226 -16.85 -8.68 -3.21
CA ASP A 226 -17.88 -7.73 -3.63
C ASP A 226 -17.88 -6.45 -2.77
N ALA A 227 -17.26 -6.48 -1.59
CA ALA A 227 -17.06 -5.32 -0.74
C ALA A 227 -15.82 -4.49 -1.14
N VAL A 228 -14.87 -5.08 -1.85
CA VAL A 228 -13.59 -4.44 -2.22
C VAL A 228 -13.82 -3.22 -3.11
N GLY A 229 -13.36 -2.05 -2.65
CA GLY A 229 -13.44 -0.78 -3.38
C GLY A 229 -14.84 -0.17 -3.47
N GLN A 230 -15.81 -0.72 -2.75
CA GLN A 230 -17.15 -0.14 -2.66
C GLN A 230 -17.19 1.07 -1.74
N SER A 231 -18.16 1.98 -1.94
CA SER A 231 -18.33 3.14 -1.07
C SER A 231 -18.85 2.74 0.31
N ALA A 232 -18.66 3.62 1.31
CA ALA A 232 -19.18 3.40 2.67
C ALA A 232 -20.70 3.20 2.68
N GLN A 233 -21.44 3.97 1.88
CA GLN A 233 -22.89 3.84 1.75
C GLN A 233 -23.27 2.48 1.15
N HIS A 234 -22.50 1.96 0.18
CA HIS A 234 -22.78 0.66 -0.41
C HIS A 234 -22.55 -0.47 0.60
N ILE A 235 -21.46 -0.42 1.36
CA ILE A 235 -21.18 -1.38 2.44
C ILE A 235 -22.28 -1.33 3.50
N ALA A 236 -22.68 -0.13 3.93
CA ALA A 236 -23.80 0.05 4.87
C ALA A 236 -25.10 -0.57 4.34
N LYS A 237 -25.44 -0.30 3.08
CA LYS A 237 -26.61 -0.89 2.43
C LYS A 237 -26.55 -2.42 2.39
N MET A 238 -25.41 -3.01 2.07
CA MET A 238 -25.21 -4.46 2.10
C MET A 238 -25.40 -5.03 3.52
N ALA A 239 -25.06 -4.25 4.55
CA ALA A 239 -25.26 -4.61 5.96
C ALA A 239 -26.68 -4.30 6.48
N GLY A 240 -27.60 -3.81 5.63
CA GLY A 240 -28.96 -3.44 6.04
C GLY A 240 -29.02 -2.15 6.87
N LEU A 241 -27.96 -1.33 6.86
CA LEU A 241 -27.90 -0.07 7.62
C LEU A 241 -28.34 1.11 6.75
N THR A 242 -29.08 2.03 7.37
CA THR A 242 -29.41 3.34 6.79
C THR A 242 -28.43 4.36 7.34
N VAL A 243 -27.62 4.97 6.47
CA VAL A 243 -26.62 5.98 6.83
C VAL A 243 -26.87 7.28 6.07
N PRO A 244 -26.41 8.44 6.57
CA PRO A 244 -26.48 9.71 5.85
C PRO A 244 -25.86 9.61 4.44
N ALA A 245 -26.41 10.35 3.48
CA ALA A 245 -25.97 10.32 2.08
C ALA A 245 -24.52 10.81 1.87
N ASP A 246 -24.01 11.60 2.78
CA ASP A 246 -22.64 12.14 2.80
C ASP A 246 -21.64 11.26 3.56
N THR A 247 -22.06 10.08 4.04
CA THR A 247 -21.17 9.14 4.73
C THR A 247 -20.04 8.68 3.81
N VAL A 248 -18.80 8.91 4.22
CA VAL A 248 -17.59 8.57 3.45
C VAL A 248 -16.76 7.44 4.08
N VAL A 249 -16.96 7.16 5.38
CA VAL A 249 -16.27 6.11 6.14
C VAL A 249 -17.22 5.47 7.13
N LEU A 250 -17.11 4.17 7.37
CA LEU A 250 -17.71 3.48 8.51
C LEU A 250 -16.66 3.37 9.61
N LEU A 251 -16.91 4.01 10.77
CA LEU A 251 -16.08 3.91 11.97
C LEU A 251 -16.69 2.85 12.88
N VAL A 252 -16.07 1.69 12.99
CA VAL A 252 -16.61 0.54 13.73
C VAL A 252 -15.95 0.43 15.10
N LYS A 253 -16.73 0.41 16.17
CA LYS A 253 -16.25 0.14 17.53
C LYS A 253 -15.74 -1.29 17.62
N VAL A 254 -14.50 -1.47 18.06
CA VAL A 254 -13.87 -2.78 18.24
C VAL A 254 -13.19 -2.84 19.60
N GLU A 255 -13.46 -3.92 20.34
CA GLU A 255 -12.94 -4.08 21.72
C GLU A 255 -11.76 -5.06 21.78
N LYS A 256 -11.63 -5.97 20.82
CA LYS A 256 -10.58 -6.99 20.78
C LYS A 256 -9.69 -6.80 19.57
N ALA A 257 -8.38 -6.89 19.77
CA ALA A 257 -7.39 -6.85 18.70
C ALA A 257 -6.79 -8.24 18.47
N GLY A 258 -6.35 -8.50 17.24
CA GLY A 258 -5.59 -9.70 16.92
C GLY A 258 -6.44 -10.90 16.49
N ALA A 259 -5.95 -12.10 16.76
CA ALA A 259 -6.54 -13.34 16.30
C ALA A 259 -7.99 -13.51 16.79
N GLY A 260 -8.87 -13.88 15.87
CA GLY A 260 -10.29 -14.08 16.16
C GLY A 260 -11.18 -12.85 15.91
N GLU A 261 -10.61 -11.65 15.73
CA GLU A 261 -11.36 -10.45 15.35
C GLU A 261 -11.10 -10.11 13.86
N PRO A 262 -12.09 -10.30 12.97
CA PRO A 262 -11.92 -10.03 11.54
C PRO A 262 -11.56 -8.57 11.23
N PHE A 263 -12.02 -7.58 12.02
CA PHE A 263 -11.63 -6.17 11.83
C PHE A 263 -10.15 -5.89 12.13
N SER A 264 -9.41 -6.85 12.67
CA SER A 264 -7.95 -6.80 12.79
C SER A 264 -7.22 -6.98 11.46
N LYS A 265 -7.94 -7.37 10.36
CA LYS A 265 -7.40 -7.55 9.01
C LYS A 265 -7.54 -6.31 8.15
N GLU A 266 -6.87 -6.32 6.99
CA GLU A 266 -7.07 -5.32 5.93
C GLU A 266 -8.50 -5.36 5.40
N LYS A 267 -9.17 -4.20 5.31
CA LYS A 267 -10.60 -4.10 5.00
C LYS A 267 -10.91 -3.76 3.54
N MET A 268 -9.96 -3.26 2.78
CA MET A 268 -10.05 -2.90 1.36
C MET A 268 -11.35 -2.15 0.95
N CYS A 269 -11.97 -1.44 1.89
CA CYS A 269 -13.16 -0.61 1.74
C CYS A 269 -13.13 0.51 2.78
N PRO A 270 -13.96 1.58 2.70
CA PRO A 270 -13.90 2.72 3.62
C PRO A 270 -14.45 2.37 5.03
N CYS A 271 -13.74 1.50 5.73
CA CYS A 271 -14.06 1.06 7.08
C CYS A 271 -12.81 1.19 7.97
N ILE A 272 -12.96 1.80 9.15
CA ILE A 272 -11.93 1.97 10.19
C ILE A 272 -12.36 1.24 11.44
N ALA A 273 -11.48 0.43 12.03
CA ALA A 273 -11.67 -0.17 13.34
C ALA A 273 -11.20 0.81 14.43
N ALA A 274 -12.09 1.22 15.31
CA ALA A 274 -11.81 2.15 16.41
C ALA A 274 -11.54 1.39 17.71
N TYR A 275 -10.35 1.61 18.26
CA TYR A 275 -9.88 1.01 19.52
C TYR A 275 -9.63 2.09 20.57
N ARG A 276 -9.73 1.70 21.84
CA ARG A 276 -9.35 2.51 23.00
C ARG A 276 -8.09 1.96 23.64
N TYR A 277 -7.26 2.82 24.22
CA TYR A 277 -6.13 2.42 25.05
C TYR A 277 -5.98 3.32 26.28
N ASN A 278 -5.35 2.83 27.34
CA ASN A 278 -5.08 3.59 28.55
C ASN A 278 -3.59 3.97 28.68
N THR A 279 -2.68 3.16 28.14
CA THR A 279 -1.24 3.46 28.12
C THR A 279 -0.70 3.34 26.71
N TRP A 280 0.41 4.01 26.42
CA TRP A 280 1.04 3.96 25.09
C TRP A 280 1.46 2.54 24.70
N GLU A 281 1.93 1.76 25.67
CA GLU A 281 2.30 0.36 25.46
C GLU A 281 1.08 -0.48 25.05
N GLU A 282 -0.10 -0.19 25.60
CA GLU A 282 -1.36 -0.84 25.20
C GLU A 282 -1.72 -0.47 23.74
N ALA A 283 -1.56 0.80 23.35
CA ALA A 283 -1.77 1.23 21.97
C ALA A 283 -0.87 0.46 20.99
N VAL A 284 0.42 0.36 21.32
CA VAL A 284 1.40 -0.37 20.49
C VAL A 284 1.10 -1.87 20.51
N ALA A 285 0.65 -2.44 21.63
CA ALA A 285 0.25 -3.84 21.72
C ALA A 285 -0.98 -4.15 20.85
N ILE A 286 -1.99 -3.28 20.82
CA ILE A 286 -3.15 -3.39 19.92
C ILE A 286 -2.70 -3.40 18.45
N ALA A 287 -1.86 -2.44 18.06
CA ALA A 287 -1.31 -2.36 16.71
C ALA A 287 -0.53 -3.63 16.34
N ASN A 288 0.33 -4.10 17.24
CA ASN A 288 1.13 -5.31 17.03
C ASN A 288 0.25 -6.58 16.93
N ALA A 289 -0.80 -6.70 17.75
CA ALA A 289 -1.75 -7.81 17.67
C ALA A 289 -2.44 -7.86 16.28
N ASN A 290 -2.87 -6.73 15.76
CA ASN A 290 -3.47 -6.63 14.42
C ASN A 290 -2.46 -6.97 13.31
N LEU A 291 -1.23 -6.44 13.39
CA LEU A 291 -0.15 -6.73 12.44
C LEU A 291 0.25 -8.21 12.44
N ASN A 292 0.13 -8.89 13.59
CA ASN A 292 0.38 -10.33 13.68
C ASN A 292 -0.68 -11.17 12.93
N VAL A 293 -1.88 -10.61 12.72
CA VAL A 293 -2.91 -11.26 11.89
C VAL A 293 -2.63 -11.03 10.41
N GLU A 294 -2.31 -9.78 10.03
CA GLU A 294 -2.06 -9.40 8.65
C GLU A 294 -1.30 -8.06 8.59
N GLY A 295 -0.45 -7.86 7.58
CA GLY A 295 0.18 -6.58 7.29
C GLY A 295 1.57 -6.37 7.88
N LYS A 296 2.19 -7.38 8.51
CA LYS A 296 3.59 -7.28 8.98
C LYS A 296 4.52 -6.80 7.87
N GLY A 297 5.44 -5.93 8.25
CA GLY A 297 6.44 -5.36 7.36
C GLY A 297 5.94 -4.20 6.51
N HIS A 298 4.61 -3.94 6.44
CA HIS A 298 4.13 -2.90 5.56
C HIS A 298 4.31 -1.50 6.17
N SER A 299 3.41 -1.00 6.97
CA SER A 299 3.45 0.39 7.44
C SER A 299 2.57 0.63 8.66
N VAL A 300 2.92 1.68 9.40
CA VAL A 300 2.14 2.25 10.50
C VAL A 300 2.04 3.77 10.30
N CYS A 301 0.95 4.36 10.76
CA CYS A 301 0.74 5.79 10.84
C CYS A 301 0.66 6.18 12.32
N ILE A 302 1.42 7.18 12.74
CA ILE A 302 1.40 7.70 14.12
C ILE A 302 1.15 9.19 14.08
N HIS A 303 0.16 9.63 14.84
CA HIS A 303 -0.08 11.04 15.11
C HIS A 303 0.33 11.32 16.56
N SER A 304 1.50 11.91 16.73
CA SER A 304 2.15 12.23 18.00
C SER A 304 3.22 13.30 17.79
N TYR A 305 3.51 14.07 18.80
CA TYR A 305 4.67 14.96 18.91
C TYR A 305 5.63 14.54 20.04
N ASN A 306 5.34 13.41 20.69
CA ASN A 306 6.17 12.83 21.73
C ASN A 306 7.21 11.87 21.10
N ASP A 307 8.45 12.32 21.00
CA ASP A 307 9.54 11.55 20.39
C ASP A 307 9.74 10.19 21.09
N ALA A 308 9.62 10.12 22.41
CA ALA A 308 9.79 8.86 23.15
C ALA A 308 8.70 7.84 22.81
N HIS A 309 7.46 8.28 22.59
CA HIS A 309 6.38 7.43 22.13
C HIS A 309 6.60 6.95 20.70
N ILE A 310 7.04 7.85 19.82
CA ILE A 310 7.35 7.52 18.42
C ILE A 310 8.48 6.49 18.37
N ASP A 311 9.58 6.70 19.10
CA ASP A 311 10.73 5.80 19.14
C ASP A 311 10.34 4.42 19.68
N TYR A 312 9.61 4.37 20.80
CA TYR A 312 9.13 3.11 21.37
C TYR A 312 8.29 2.31 20.36
N ALA A 313 7.37 2.97 19.65
CA ALA A 313 6.55 2.31 18.64
C ALA A 313 7.40 1.84 17.45
N ALA A 314 8.38 2.65 17.01
CA ALA A 314 9.27 2.32 15.90
C ALA A 314 10.17 1.12 16.20
N GLU A 315 10.67 0.99 17.44
CA GLU A 315 11.47 -0.14 17.87
C GLU A 315 10.65 -1.43 18.08
N THR A 316 9.36 -1.27 18.42
CA THR A 316 8.50 -2.41 18.80
C THR A 316 7.73 -3.00 17.62
N LEU A 317 7.21 -2.18 16.70
CA LEU A 317 6.31 -2.64 15.65
C LEU A 317 7.07 -3.17 14.43
N PRO A 318 6.75 -4.40 13.98
CA PRO A 318 7.45 -5.06 12.87
C PRO A 318 6.96 -4.52 11.52
N VAL A 319 7.31 -3.29 11.19
CA VAL A 319 6.99 -2.63 9.91
C VAL A 319 8.18 -1.87 9.36
N SER A 320 8.21 -1.68 8.04
CA SER A 320 9.32 -1.02 7.35
C SER A 320 9.13 0.50 7.24
N ARG A 321 7.94 1.01 7.47
CA ARG A 321 7.61 2.44 7.29
C ARG A 321 6.72 2.96 8.40
N PHE A 322 7.14 4.10 8.93
CA PHE A 322 6.37 4.91 9.87
C PHE A 322 6.07 6.26 9.24
N LEU A 323 4.79 6.62 9.16
CA LEU A 323 4.35 7.95 8.74
C LEU A 323 3.95 8.73 9.98
N ILE A 324 4.71 9.77 10.30
CA ILE A 324 4.46 10.61 11.48
C ILE A 324 3.73 11.87 11.04
N ASN A 325 2.55 12.11 11.61
CA ASN A 325 1.72 13.30 11.36
C ASN A 325 1.42 13.55 9.87
N GLN A 326 1.21 12.47 9.10
CA GLN A 326 0.94 12.51 7.66
C GLN A 326 -0.19 11.55 7.30
N ILE A 327 -0.86 11.83 6.17
CA ILE A 327 -1.80 10.88 5.54
C ILE A 327 -1.00 9.69 5.00
N CYS A 328 -1.25 8.48 5.51
CA CYS A 328 -0.49 7.30 5.11
C CYS A 328 -0.79 6.87 3.68
N SER A 329 -2.07 6.82 3.28
CA SER A 329 -2.51 6.34 1.97
C SER A 329 -1.79 7.00 0.78
N THR A 330 -1.53 8.30 0.85
CA THR A 330 -0.96 9.08 -0.24
C THR A 330 0.54 9.33 -0.12
N ASN A 331 1.11 9.26 1.09
CA ASN A 331 2.50 9.64 1.36
C ASN A 331 3.44 8.43 1.56
N ASN A 332 2.90 7.25 1.88
CA ASN A 332 3.69 6.06 2.20
C ASN A 332 4.60 5.58 1.03
N GLY A 333 4.12 5.70 -0.19
CA GLY A 333 4.91 5.42 -1.40
C GLY A 333 5.79 6.60 -1.85
N GLY A 334 6.21 7.47 -0.95
CA GLY A 334 6.96 8.70 -1.27
C GLY A 334 6.07 9.85 -1.77
N SER A 335 6.36 11.04 -1.31
CA SER A 335 5.66 12.28 -1.68
C SER A 335 6.62 13.46 -1.66
N PHE A 336 6.14 14.66 -2.01
CA PHE A 336 6.93 15.90 -1.86
C PHE A 336 7.04 16.36 -0.40
N PHE A 337 6.38 15.68 0.54
CA PHE A 337 6.35 16.02 1.97
C PHE A 337 7.23 15.10 2.83
N ASN A 338 7.87 14.09 2.23
CA ASN A 338 8.80 13.20 2.93
C ASN A 338 9.92 12.72 1.99
N SER A 339 10.94 12.07 2.58
CA SER A 339 12.13 11.59 1.86
C SER A 339 12.06 10.11 1.46
N LEU A 340 10.89 9.47 1.55
CA LEU A 340 10.72 8.11 1.07
C LEU A 340 10.85 8.07 -0.46
N SER A 341 11.54 7.07 -0.99
CA SER A 341 11.62 6.84 -2.44
C SER A 341 10.22 6.69 -3.03
N ALA A 342 9.99 7.40 -4.14
CA ALA A 342 8.69 7.41 -4.81
C ALA A 342 8.41 6.07 -5.50
N THR A 343 7.34 5.38 -5.10
CA THR A 343 6.97 4.06 -5.62
C THR A 343 5.48 3.76 -5.49
N THR A 344 5.06 2.68 -6.13
CA THR A 344 3.78 1.99 -5.87
C THR A 344 3.99 0.57 -5.32
N THR A 345 5.23 0.18 -5.06
CA THR A 345 5.63 -1.17 -4.64
C THR A 345 6.38 -1.06 -3.32
N LEU A 346 5.70 -1.39 -2.22
CA LEU A 346 6.13 -1.16 -0.85
C LEU A 346 6.68 -2.46 -0.24
N GLY A 347 8.01 -2.63 -0.23
CA GLY A 347 8.66 -3.79 0.36
C GLY A 347 8.33 -3.96 1.85
N CYS A 348 8.12 -5.18 2.29
CA CYS A 348 7.72 -5.52 3.65
C CYS A 348 8.81 -6.28 4.43
N GLY A 349 10.00 -6.41 3.87
CA GLY A 349 11.11 -7.14 4.48
C GLY A 349 10.80 -8.60 4.80
N SER A 350 11.62 -9.21 5.61
CA SER A 350 11.42 -10.59 6.06
C SER A 350 10.12 -10.80 6.83
N TRP A 351 9.61 -9.77 7.50
CA TRP A 351 8.31 -9.82 8.19
C TRP A 351 7.14 -10.10 7.26
N GLY A 352 7.17 -9.56 6.04
CA GLY A 352 6.19 -9.82 4.97
C GLY A 352 6.62 -10.90 3.99
N ASN A 353 7.70 -11.64 4.30
CA ASN A 353 8.34 -12.60 3.39
C ASN A 353 8.71 -11.96 2.05
N ASN A 354 9.30 -10.77 2.11
CA ASN A 354 9.77 -10.01 0.95
C ASN A 354 11.30 -9.91 0.94
N SER A 355 11.88 -9.77 -0.26
CA SER A 355 13.32 -9.62 -0.47
C SER A 355 13.85 -8.21 -0.20
N ILE A 356 12.97 -7.22 -0.09
CA ILE A 356 13.31 -5.84 0.25
C ILE A 356 12.38 -5.32 1.36
N SER A 357 12.89 -4.44 2.21
CA SER A 357 12.14 -3.75 3.26
C SER A 357 11.82 -2.30 2.92
N GLU A 358 12.53 -1.71 1.96
CA GLU A 358 12.31 -0.34 1.51
C GLU A 358 11.32 -0.25 0.35
N ASN A 359 11.03 0.98 -0.05
CA ASN A 359 10.28 1.30 -1.25
C ASN A 359 11.07 0.87 -2.49
N LEU A 360 10.48 0.00 -3.32
CA LEU A 360 11.10 -0.36 -4.61
C LEU A 360 11.35 0.91 -5.43
N SER A 361 12.53 1.05 -5.95
CA SER A 361 12.91 2.17 -6.79
C SER A 361 13.63 1.70 -8.05
N TRP A 362 13.92 2.61 -8.96
CA TRP A 362 14.73 2.34 -10.14
C TRP A 362 16.13 1.77 -9.81
N ARG A 363 16.66 2.04 -8.60
CA ARG A 363 17.94 1.51 -8.13
C ARG A 363 17.97 -0.01 -7.98
N HIS A 364 16.81 -0.64 -7.86
CA HIS A 364 16.68 -2.10 -7.78
C HIS A 364 16.64 -2.78 -9.15
N LEU A 365 16.61 -2.00 -10.25
CA LEU A 365 16.42 -2.53 -11.60
C LEU A 365 17.65 -2.33 -12.51
N PHE A 366 18.83 -2.39 -11.94
CA PHE A 366 20.09 -2.55 -12.67
C PHE A 366 21.10 -3.31 -11.79
N ASN A 367 22.05 -3.96 -12.43
CA ASN A 367 23.19 -4.58 -11.75
C ASN A 367 24.29 -3.55 -11.54
N VAL A 368 25.07 -3.70 -10.45
CA VAL A 368 26.26 -2.88 -10.16
C VAL A 368 27.46 -3.78 -10.10
#